data_e3c486abd7090610ffd8fba1819c04f8
#
_entry.id   e3c486abd7090610ffd8fba1819c04f8
#
_cell.length_a   1.000
_cell.length_b   1.000
_cell.length_c   1.000
_cell.angle_alpha   90.00
_cell.angle_beta   90.00
_cell.angle_gamma   90.00
#
_symmetry.space_group_name_H-M   'P 1'
#
loop_
_entity.id
_entity.type
_entity.pdbx_description
1 polymer ?
#
loop_
_entity_poly.entity_id
_entity_poly.type
_entity_poly.pdbx_seq_one_letter_code
_entity_poly.pdbx_strand_id
1 'polypeptide(L)'
;MAENEWVYDNYYQAWYYLKSDGAYARNTWQGSYYLKSDGKMAQGEWLYDSYYKAWYYLKSDGSYAHNTWQGAYYLKSNGKMAQSEWVYDSSYQSWYYLKSDGSYARNAWQGNYYLKSDGKMAKNERVDGGRYYVDASGLWKP
;
A
#
# COMPACT_ATOMS: atom_id res chain seq x y z
N MET A 1 -32.89 -5.88 18.40
CA MET A 1 -32.11 -6.35 17.24
C MET A 1 -30.87 -5.47 17.08
N ALA A 2 -29.73 -6.09 16.89
CA ALA A 2 -28.49 -5.32 16.68
C ALA A 2 -28.53 -4.60 15.32
N GLU A 3 -28.08 -3.34 15.31
CA GLU A 3 -28.00 -2.56 14.09
C GLU A 3 -26.97 -1.43 14.28
N ASN A 4 -26.34 -1.03 13.19
CA ASN A 4 -25.31 0.02 13.18
C ASN A 4 -24.22 -0.25 14.20
N GLU A 5 -23.81 -1.53 14.31
CA GLU A 5 -22.79 -1.88 15.29
C GLU A 5 -21.94 -3.08 14.84
N TRP A 6 -20.76 -3.16 15.45
CA TRP A 6 -19.86 -4.28 15.26
C TRP A 6 -20.22 -5.40 16.22
N VAL A 7 -20.16 -6.64 15.70
CA VAL A 7 -20.44 -7.85 16.49
C VAL A 7 -19.34 -8.86 16.23
N TYR A 8 -18.81 -9.43 17.30
CA TYR A 8 -17.82 -10.51 17.19
C TYR A 8 -18.53 -11.86 17.34
N ASP A 9 -18.33 -12.74 16.36
CA ASP A 9 -18.94 -14.07 16.36
C ASP A 9 -17.89 -15.09 16.78
N ASN A 10 -18.07 -15.71 17.93
CA ASN A 10 -17.13 -16.68 18.49
C ASN A 10 -17.05 -17.97 17.66
N TYR A 11 -18.13 -18.36 17.01
CA TYR A 11 -18.14 -19.57 16.20
C TYR A 11 -17.25 -19.41 14.96
N TYR A 12 -17.45 -18.30 14.22
CA TYR A 12 -16.66 -18.01 13.03
C TYR A 12 -15.35 -17.29 13.35
N GLN A 13 -15.17 -16.85 14.61
CA GLN A 13 -13.99 -16.13 15.06
C GLN A 13 -13.72 -14.93 14.15
N ALA A 14 -14.77 -14.12 13.95
CA ALA A 14 -14.69 -13.00 13.03
C ALA A 14 -15.59 -11.85 13.49
N TRP A 15 -15.21 -10.64 13.07
CA TRP A 15 -16.00 -9.44 13.27
C TRP A 15 -16.91 -9.22 12.08
N TYR A 16 -18.13 -8.78 12.36
CA TYR A 16 -19.13 -8.41 11.38
C TYR A 16 -19.69 -7.04 11.71
N TYR A 17 -20.18 -6.33 10.70
CA TYR A 17 -20.86 -5.07 10.96
C TYR A 17 -22.31 -5.18 10.52
N LEU A 18 -23.22 -4.84 11.43
CA LEU A 18 -24.65 -4.88 11.14
C LEU A 18 -25.13 -3.49 10.76
N LYS A 19 -25.80 -3.41 9.61
CA LYS A 19 -26.30 -2.14 9.08
C LYS A 19 -27.56 -1.69 9.80
N SER A 20 -28.09 -0.53 9.40
CA SER A 20 -29.28 0.04 10.03
C SER A 20 -30.50 -0.86 9.93
N ASP A 21 -30.57 -1.72 8.89
CA ASP A 21 -31.67 -2.67 8.71
C ASP A 21 -31.42 -4.01 9.40
N GLY A 22 -30.29 -4.12 10.12
CA GLY A 22 -29.92 -5.34 10.82
C GLY A 22 -29.24 -6.39 9.97
N ALA A 23 -29.14 -6.19 8.65
CA ALA A 23 -28.40 -7.08 7.77
C ALA A 23 -26.91 -6.86 7.91
N TYR A 24 -26.10 -7.91 7.71
CA TYR A 24 -24.65 -7.72 7.80
C TYR A 24 -24.10 -7.07 6.53
N ALA A 25 -23.12 -6.20 6.73
CA ALA A 25 -22.44 -5.53 5.62
C ALA A 25 -21.47 -6.49 4.95
N ARG A 26 -21.30 -6.35 3.64
CA ARG A 26 -20.33 -7.14 2.88
C ARG A 26 -19.89 -6.38 1.64
N ASN A 27 -18.66 -6.67 1.19
CA ASN A 27 -18.05 -6.01 0.03
C ASN A 27 -18.07 -4.50 0.17
N THR A 28 -17.78 -4.00 1.37
CA THR A 28 -17.87 -2.56 1.64
C THR A 28 -16.97 -2.17 2.80
N TRP A 29 -16.71 -0.88 2.89
CA TRP A 29 -15.95 -0.28 3.99
C TRP A 29 -16.89 0.21 5.08
N GLN A 30 -16.43 0.06 6.30
CA GLN A 30 -17.05 0.71 7.46
C GLN A 30 -15.92 1.42 8.19
N GLY A 31 -15.81 2.72 7.96
CA GLY A 31 -14.68 3.48 8.46
C GLY A 31 -13.37 2.95 7.86
N SER A 32 -12.43 2.59 8.70
CA SER A 32 -11.12 2.10 8.29
C SER A 32 -11.07 0.60 8.09
N TYR A 33 -12.21 -0.09 8.15
CA TYR A 33 -12.29 -1.56 8.12
C TYR A 33 -13.07 -2.01 6.91
N TYR A 34 -12.69 -3.16 6.36
CA TYR A 34 -13.37 -3.69 5.18
C TYR A 34 -14.08 -5.00 5.49
N LEU A 35 -15.33 -5.10 5.06
CA LEU A 35 -16.13 -6.32 5.21
C LEU A 35 -16.10 -7.07 3.88
N LYS A 36 -15.63 -8.32 3.92
CA LYS A 36 -15.45 -9.14 2.72
C LYS A 36 -16.79 -9.68 2.22
N SER A 37 -16.74 -10.48 1.15
CA SER A 37 -17.96 -11.01 0.52
C SER A 37 -18.77 -11.90 1.47
N ASP A 38 -18.10 -12.54 2.43
CA ASP A 38 -18.75 -13.38 3.45
C ASP A 38 -19.15 -12.59 4.70
N GLY A 39 -18.94 -11.27 4.69
CA GLY A 39 -19.24 -10.39 5.80
C GLY A 39 -18.15 -10.28 6.83
N LYS A 40 -17.12 -11.11 6.77
CA LYS A 40 -16.04 -11.07 7.77
C LYS A 40 -15.13 -9.86 7.55
N MET A 41 -14.74 -9.24 8.66
CA MET A 41 -13.77 -8.14 8.59
C MET A 41 -12.41 -8.67 8.11
N ALA A 42 -11.82 -8.01 7.12
CA ALA A 42 -10.50 -8.37 6.61
C ALA A 42 -9.43 -8.05 7.65
N GLN A 43 -8.46 -8.95 7.84
CA GLN A 43 -7.37 -8.79 8.81
C GLN A 43 -6.11 -9.46 8.28
N GLY A 44 -4.98 -8.72 8.33
CA GLY A 44 -3.69 -9.28 7.95
C GLY A 44 -3.65 -9.76 6.50
N GLU A 45 -4.31 -9.07 5.60
CA GLU A 45 -4.43 -9.54 4.22
C GLU A 45 -4.55 -8.40 3.22
N TRP A 46 -4.19 -8.71 1.98
CA TRP A 46 -4.39 -7.81 0.86
C TRP A 46 -5.80 -7.95 0.33
N LEU A 47 -6.37 -6.83 -0.13
CA LEU A 47 -7.73 -6.82 -0.68
C LEU A 47 -7.77 -5.92 -1.90
N TYR A 48 -8.35 -6.42 -2.99
CA TYR A 48 -8.61 -5.58 -4.17
C TYR A 48 -10.04 -5.08 -4.11
N ASP A 49 -10.20 -3.75 -4.14
CA ASP A 49 -11.51 -3.11 -4.13
C ASP A 49 -11.87 -2.72 -5.56
N SER A 50 -12.83 -3.40 -6.15
CA SER A 50 -13.22 -3.16 -7.54
C SER A 50 -13.91 -1.81 -7.74
N TYR A 51 -14.50 -1.25 -6.70
CA TYR A 51 -15.12 0.07 -6.77
C TYR A 51 -14.06 1.16 -6.94
N TYR A 52 -13.04 1.14 -6.07
CA TYR A 52 -11.93 2.10 -6.14
C TYR A 52 -10.84 1.67 -7.13
N LYS A 53 -10.93 0.42 -7.61
CA LYS A 53 -9.94 -0.14 -8.54
C LYS A 53 -8.53 -0.04 -7.98
N ALA A 54 -8.37 -0.47 -6.73
CA ALA A 54 -7.10 -0.36 -6.03
C ALA A 54 -6.91 -1.48 -5.02
N TRP A 55 -5.64 -1.78 -4.74
CA TRP A 55 -5.28 -2.74 -3.71
C TRP A 55 -5.08 -2.01 -2.39
N TYR A 56 -5.51 -2.64 -1.31
CA TYR A 56 -5.34 -2.16 0.07
C TYR A 56 -4.76 -3.29 0.91
N TYR A 57 -4.08 -2.92 1.98
CA TYR A 57 -3.63 -3.91 2.95
C TYR A 57 -4.33 -3.65 4.28
N LEU A 58 -5.02 -4.66 4.79
CA LEU A 58 -5.69 -4.57 6.09
C LEU A 58 -4.77 -5.19 7.13
N LYS A 59 -4.42 -4.41 8.15
CA LYS A 59 -3.48 -4.84 9.19
C LYS A 59 -4.13 -5.90 10.08
N SER A 60 -3.35 -6.44 11.01
CA SER A 60 -3.86 -7.50 11.91
C SER A 60 -5.02 -7.01 12.77
N ASP A 61 -5.10 -5.69 13.04
CA ASP A 61 -6.22 -5.11 13.79
C ASP A 61 -7.42 -4.78 12.88
N GLY A 62 -7.31 -5.06 11.59
CA GLY A 62 -8.37 -4.81 10.63
C GLY A 62 -8.32 -3.45 9.95
N SER A 63 -7.59 -2.49 10.50
CA SER A 63 -7.54 -1.16 9.89
C SER A 63 -6.62 -1.15 8.67
N TYR A 64 -6.94 -0.30 7.69
CA TYR A 64 -6.13 -0.26 6.49
C TYR A 64 -4.79 0.43 6.74
N ALA A 65 -3.74 -0.10 6.12
CA ALA A 65 -2.40 0.49 6.19
C ALA A 65 -2.35 1.73 5.29
N HIS A 66 -1.62 2.77 5.72
CA HIS A 66 -1.39 3.94 4.89
C HIS A 66 -0.08 4.61 5.28
N ASN A 67 0.51 5.30 4.32
CA ASN A 67 1.82 5.95 4.50
C ASN A 67 2.86 4.97 5.02
N THR A 68 2.86 3.75 4.50
CA THR A 68 3.76 2.72 5.02
C THR A 68 4.00 1.63 3.98
N TRP A 69 5.02 0.82 4.25
CA TRP A 69 5.38 -0.32 3.41
C TRP A 69 4.77 -1.59 3.96
N GLN A 70 4.34 -2.46 3.05
CA GLN A 70 4.03 -3.85 3.38
C GLN A 70 4.86 -4.69 2.43
N GLY A 71 5.97 -5.23 2.94
CA GLY A 71 6.93 -5.92 2.10
C GLY A 71 7.49 -4.97 1.04
N ALA A 72 7.42 -5.35 -0.22
CA ALA A 72 7.94 -4.56 -1.33
C ALA A 72 6.95 -3.54 -1.88
N TYR A 73 5.79 -3.38 -1.23
CA TYR A 73 4.69 -2.54 -1.72
C TYR A 73 4.45 -1.37 -0.79
N TYR A 74 4.07 -0.24 -1.36
CA TYR A 74 3.83 0.97 -0.56
C TYR A 74 2.36 1.37 -0.59
N LEU A 75 1.79 1.62 0.60
CA LEU A 75 0.42 2.09 0.74
C LEU A 75 0.45 3.60 0.92
N LYS A 76 -0.23 4.33 0.04
CA LYS A 76 -0.24 5.78 0.04
C LYS A 76 -1.11 6.33 1.18
N SER A 77 -1.19 7.66 1.29
CA SER A 77 -1.96 8.31 2.35
C SER A 77 -3.43 7.91 2.34
N ASN A 78 -3.98 7.60 1.17
CA ASN A 78 -5.37 7.17 1.04
C ASN A 78 -5.53 5.65 1.18
N GLY A 79 -4.44 4.93 1.49
CA GLY A 79 -4.46 3.48 1.63
C GLY A 79 -4.25 2.71 0.34
N LYS A 80 -4.31 3.36 -0.81
CA LYS A 80 -4.15 2.65 -2.08
C LYS A 80 -2.71 2.26 -2.31
N MET A 81 -2.49 1.05 -2.82
CA MET A 81 -1.15 0.60 -3.20
C MET A 81 -0.64 1.45 -4.36
N ALA A 82 0.58 1.97 -4.22
CA ALA A 82 1.21 2.77 -5.27
C ALA A 82 1.59 1.89 -6.45
N GLN A 83 1.37 2.36 -7.67
CA GLN A 83 1.70 1.66 -8.91
C GLN A 83 2.12 2.64 -9.98
N SER A 84 3.21 2.34 -10.69
CA SER A 84 3.71 3.15 -11.79
C SER A 84 3.89 4.61 -11.39
N GLU A 85 4.45 4.85 -10.21
CA GLU A 85 4.58 6.22 -9.70
C GLU A 85 5.73 6.35 -8.72
N TRP A 86 6.19 7.59 -8.55
CA TRP A 86 7.20 7.93 -7.57
C TRP A 86 6.53 8.23 -6.23
N VAL A 87 7.19 7.81 -5.16
CA VAL A 87 6.73 8.09 -3.79
C VAL A 87 7.91 8.58 -2.98
N TYR A 88 7.72 9.67 -2.23
CA TYR A 88 8.72 10.13 -1.27
C TYR A 88 8.37 9.60 0.11
N ASP A 89 9.30 8.87 0.72
CA ASP A 89 9.11 8.33 2.06
C ASP A 89 9.89 9.21 3.05
N SER A 90 9.17 9.96 3.86
CA SER A 90 9.79 10.90 4.80
C SER A 90 10.54 10.19 5.93
N SER A 91 10.15 8.96 6.29
CA SER A 91 10.87 8.17 7.29
C SER A 91 12.27 7.82 6.83
N TYR A 92 12.39 7.40 5.57
CA TYR A 92 13.68 7.05 4.98
C TYR A 92 14.33 8.24 4.29
N GLN A 93 13.61 9.37 4.17
CA GLN A 93 14.08 10.58 3.49
C GLN A 93 14.60 10.26 2.08
N SER A 94 13.82 9.49 1.34
CA SER A 94 14.23 9.02 0.02
C SER A 94 13.05 8.86 -0.92
N TRP A 95 13.34 9.00 -2.23
CA TRP A 95 12.38 8.72 -3.27
C TRP A 95 12.50 7.26 -3.71
N TYR A 96 11.34 6.66 -3.99
CA TYR A 96 11.24 5.30 -4.51
C TYR A 96 10.33 5.31 -5.73
N TYR A 97 10.54 4.36 -6.63
CA TYR A 97 9.63 4.19 -7.75
C TYR A 97 8.91 2.86 -7.63
N LEU A 98 7.58 2.89 -7.69
CA LEU A 98 6.78 1.67 -7.61
C LEU A 98 6.38 1.28 -9.03
N LYS A 99 6.70 0.04 -9.40
CA LYS A 99 6.46 -0.47 -10.75
C LYS A 99 4.98 -0.74 -10.96
N SER A 100 4.62 -1.16 -12.19
CA SER A 100 3.22 -1.41 -12.53
C SER A 100 2.60 -2.52 -11.69
N ASP A 101 3.42 -3.46 -11.18
CA ASP A 101 2.95 -4.53 -10.29
C ASP A 101 2.92 -4.10 -8.84
N GLY A 102 3.28 -2.85 -8.54
CA GLY A 102 3.30 -2.31 -7.20
C GLY A 102 4.62 -2.47 -6.46
N SER A 103 5.50 -3.37 -6.89
CA SER A 103 6.76 -3.58 -6.18
C SER A 103 7.76 -2.46 -6.49
N TYR A 104 8.63 -2.15 -5.50
CA TYR A 104 9.58 -1.07 -5.71
C TYR A 104 10.70 -1.48 -6.68
N ALA A 105 11.10 -0.52 -7.53
CA ALA A 105 12.20 -0.72 -8.46
C ALA A 105 13.53 -0.66 -7.72
N ARG A 106 14.49 -1.48 -8.14
CA ARG A 106 15.84 -1.48 -7.57
C ARG A 106 16.82 -1.94 -8.62
N ASN A 107 18.06 -1.45 -8.48
CA ASN A 107 19.14 -1.74 -9.42
C ASN A 107 18.69 -1.44 -10.85
N ALA A 108 18.00 -0.32 -11.05
CA ALA A 108 17.37 -0.03 -12.32
C ALA A 108 17.23 1.47 -12.56
N TRP A 109 17.11 1.84 -13.83
CA TRP A 109 16.84 3.20 -14.24
C TRP A 109 15.35 3.39 -14.43
N GLN A 110 14.85 4.53 -13.95
CA GLN A 110 13.51 5.00 -14.30
C GLN A 110 13.71 6.38 -14.91
N GLY A 111 13.63 6.44 -16.23
CA GLY A 111 14.01 7.66 -16.95
C GLY A 111 15.48 7.97 -16.69
N ASN A 112 15.78 9.17 -16.23
CA ASN A 112 17.15 9.62 -15.94
C ASN A 112 17.51 9.49 -14.47
N TYR A 113 16.77 8.71 -13.70
CA TYR A 113 17.00 8.49 -12.27
C TYR A 113 17.32 7.04 -12.00
N TYR A 114 18.21 6.78 -11.07
CA TYR A 114 18.62 5.41 -10.76
C TYR A 114 18.17 4.98 -9.38
N LEU A 115 17.57 3.80 -9.32
CA LEU A 115 17.13 3.21 -8.05
C LEU A 115 18.18 2.19 -7.62
N LYS A 116 18.71 2.37 -6.40
CA LYS A 116 19.80 1.53 -5.87
C LYS A 116 19.27 0.19 -5.41
N SER A 117 20.16 -0.65 -4.88
CA SER A 117 19.80 -2.00 -4.44
C SER A 117 18.75 -2.02 -3.33
N ASP A 118 18.70 -0.95 -2.52
CA ASP A 118 17.69 -0.81 -1.46
C ASP A 118 16.44 -0.06 -1.94
N GLY A 119 16.36 0.27 -3.22
CA GLY A 119 15.25 0.99 -3.81
C GLY A 119 15.35 2.49 -3.74
N LYS A 120 16.27 3.03 -2.96
CA LYS A 120 16.39 4.49 -2.82
C LYS A 120 16.93 5.11 -4.09
N MET A 121 16.37 6.26 -4.47
CA MET A 121 16.90 7.02 -5.61
C MET A 121 18.29 7.54 -5.28
N ALA A 122 19.25 7.28 -6.16
CA ALA A 122 20.63 7.72 -5.98
C ALA A 122 20.75 9.22 -6.17
N LYS A 123 21.64 9.86 -5.39
CA LYS A 123 21.96 11.29 -5.49
C LYS A 123 23.44 11.50 -5.25
N ASN A 124 24.06 12.39 -6.02
CA ASN A 124 25.47 12.75 -5.84
C ASN A 124 26.39 11.55 -5.79
N GLU A 125 26.20 10.59 -6.69
CA GLU A 125 27.02 9.39 -6.66
C GLU A 125 27.10 8.72 -8.03
N ARG A 126 28.08 7.84 -8.18
CA ARG A 126 28.18 7.00 -9.37
C ARG A 126 27.33 5.76 -9.16
N VAL A 127 26.67 5.33 -10.23
CA VAL A 127 25.71 4.22 -10.18
C VAL A 127 25.94 3.27 -11.35
N ASP A 128 25.22 2.13 -11.31
CA ASP A 128 25.23 1.13 -12.38
C ASP A 128 26.66 0.67 -12.67
N GLY A 129 27.32 0.14 -11.63
CA GLY A 129 28.69 -0.32 -11.74
C GLY A 129 29.72 0.79 -11.85
N GLY A 130 29.35 1.99 -11.45
CA GLY A 130 30.23 3.15 -11.49
C GLY A 130 30.33 3.84 -12.85
N ARG A 131 29.51 3.41 -13.80
CA ARG A 131 29.57 3.91 -15.18
C ARG A 131 28.93 5.28 -15.36
N TYR A 132 27.99 5.63 -14.50
CA TYR A 132 27.19 6.86 -14.66
C TYR A 132 27.17 7.65 -13.37
N TYR A 133 27.04 8.97 -13.51
CA TYR A 133 26.94 9.86 -12.34
C TYR A 133 25.58 10.56 -12.31
N VAL A 134 24.97 10.60 -11.14
CA VAL A 134 23.74 11.37 -10.91
C VAL A 134 24.01 12.50 -9.95
N ASP A 135 23.35 13.63 -10.16
CA ASP A 135 23.61 14.86 -9.40
C ASP A 135 22.79 14.92 -8.10
N ALA A 136 22.80 16.08 -7.45
CA ALA A 136 22.12 16.29 -6.17
C ALA A 136 20.62 16.07 -6.25
N SER A 137 20.01 16.26 -7.43
CA SER A 137 18.59 16.03 -7.65
C SER A 137 18.30 14.60 -8.11
N GLY A 138 19.34 13.81 -8.32
CA GLY A 138 19.21 12.44 -8.82
C GLY A 138 19.31 12.32 -10.33
N LEU A 139 19.41 13.44 -11.04
CA LEU A 139 19.42 13.41 -12.50
C LEU A 139 20.77 12.92 -13.04
N TRP A 140 20.70 12.05 -14.05
CA TRP A 140 21.87 11.57 -14.75
C TRP A 140 22.60 12.73 -15.43
N LYS A 141 23.92 12.76 -15.29
CA LYS A 141 24.76 13.76 -15.93
C LYS A 141 25.69 13.05 -16.90
N PRO A 142 25.55 13.29 -18.20
CA PRO A 142 26.42 12.70 -19.23
C PRO A 142 27.83 13.21 -19.13
#